data_791613e15b5f63bb9b30797b74d837e1
#
_entry.id   791613e15b5f63bb9b30797b74d837e1
#
_cell.length_a   1.000
_cell.length_b   1.000
_cell.length_c   1.000
_cell.angle_alpha   90.00
_cell.angle_beta   90.00
_cell.angle_gamma   90.00
#
_symmetry.space_group_name_H-M   'P 1'
#
loop_
_entity.id
_entity.type
_entity.pdbx_description
1 polymer ?
#
loop_
_entity_poly.entity_id
_entity_poly.type
_entity_poly.pdbx_seq_one_letter_code
_entity_poly.pdbx_strand_id
1 'polypeptide(L)'
;MERLFEGKQSWSVNLDYGAHPSSSGCFVMSTPTTSTTEILTGLSATGVEIILMYTNGIPVASHPLVPVLQFGDKSDHNKKFIDDLDFVLPQLMDNSSEFLIKHIESTIKQQHVPKLHHRGYSNFQVTRGAVGVSL
;
A
#
# COMPACT_ATOMS: atom_id res chain seq x y z
N MET A 1 -4.29 -2.08 -17.71
CA MET A 1 -3.82 -1.05 -16.76
C MET A 1 -4.50 0.31 -16.97
N GLU A 2 -5.06 0.59 -18.16
CA GLU A 2 -5.73 1.87 -18.49
C GLU A 2 -7.05 2.16 -17.77
N ARG A 3 -7.75 1.15 -17.25
CA ARG A 3 -9.07 1.32 -16.62
C ARG A 3 -9.07 1.84 -15.17
N LEU A 4 -7.94 1.89 -14.51
CA LEU A 4 -7.87 2.35 -13.11
C LEU A 4 -7.91 3.88 -12.98
N PHE A 5 -7.82 4.61 -14.11
CA PHE A 5 -7.56 6.05 -14.08
C PHE A 5 -8.28 6.79 -15.22
N GLU A 6 -9.58 6.64 -15.33
CA GLU A 6 -10.42 7.37 -16.29
C GLU A 6 -10.57 8.89 -16.01
N GLY A 7 -9.74 9.45 -15.14
CA GLY A 7 -9.62 10.90 -14.96
C GLY A 7 -8.45 11.47 -15.75
N LYS A 8 -8.58 12.67 -16.29
CA LYS A 8 -7.61 13.44 -17.07
C LYS A 8 -6.30 13.78 -16.34
N GLN A 9 -5.73 12.86 -15.58
CA GLN A 9 -4.44 13.03 -14.95
C GLN A 9 -3.37 12.45 -15.86
N SER A 10 -2.52 13.32 -16.41
CA SER A 10 -1.33 12.89 -17.14
C SER A 10 -0.45 12.10 -16.17
N TRP A 11 -0.32 10.80 -16.42
CA TRP A 11 0.69 9.97 -15.76
C TRP A 11 2.04 10.51 -16.15
N SER A 12 2.68 11.17 -15.22
CA SER A 12 4.02 11.62 -15.44
C SER A 12 4.99 10.59 -14.86
N VAL A 13 5.90 10.18 -15.71
CA VAL A 13 7.21 9.62 -15.38
C VAL A 13 7.20 8.37 -14.49
N ASN A 14 7.79 7.30 -15.03
CA ASN A 14 8.23 6.17 -14.22
C ASN A 14 9.23 6.67 -13.18
N LEU A 15 9.00 6.29 -11.93
CA LEU A 15 9.91 6.53 -10.85
C LEU A 15 10.78 5.29 -10.67
N ASP A 16 12.07 5.46 -10.56
CA ASP A 16 12.97 4.37 -10.22
C ASP A 16 12.69 3.86 -8.81
N TYR A 17 13.06 2.62 -8.54
CA TYR A 17 12.85 1.97 -7.25
C TYR A 17 13.46 2.80 -6.10
N GLY A 18 12.62 3.23 -5.19
CA GLY A 18 13.03 4.03 -4.03
C GLY A 18 13.44 5.47 -4.32
N ALA A 19 13.28 5.94 -5.55
CA ALA A 19 13.62 7.33 -5.90
C ALA A 19 12.55 8.32 -5.41
N HIS A 20 12.98 9.49 -4.98
CA HIS A 20 12.08 10.57 -4.59
C HIS A 20 11.46 11.25 -5.82
N PRO A 21 10.14 11.52 -5.84
CA PRO A 21 9.53 12.30 -6.89
C PRO A 21 10.07 13.76 -6.86
N SER A 22 10.39 14.29 -8.04
CA SER A 22 10.92 15.65 -8.21
C SER A 22 9.85 16.74 -8.22
N SER A 23 8.58 16.36 -8.29
CA SER A 23 7.42 17.27 -8.37
C SER A 23 6.17 16.60 -7.78
N SER A 24 5.12 17.39 -7.56
CA SER A 24 3.81 16.85 -7.22
C SER A 24 3.18 16.16 -8.44
N GLY A 25 2.45 15.06 -8.21
CA GLY A 25 1.76 14.33 -9.28
C GLY A 25 1.55 12.85 -8.94
N CYS A 26 1.12 12.09 -9.94
CA CYS A 26 0.99 10.64 -9.86
C CYS A 26 2.18 9.99 -10.57
N PHE A 27 2.83 9.07 -9.89
CA PHE A 27 3.99 8.34 -10.36
C PHE A 27 3.75 6.84 -10.30
N VAL A 28 4.42 6.10 -11.17
CA VAL A 28 4.48 4.64 -11.12
C VAL A 28 5.91 4.24 -10.79
N MET A 29 6.13 3.64 -9.64
CA MET A 29 7.45 3.15 -9.26
C MET A 29 7.73 1.83 -9.97
N SER A 30 8.83 1.77 -10.71
CA SER A 30 9.38 0.52 -11.24
C SER A 30 9.96 -0.30 -10.10
N THR A 31 9.73 -1.63 -10.13
CA THR A 31 10.28 -2.51 -9.11
C THR A 31 11.00 -3.70 -9.77
N PRO A 32 12.22 -4.02 -9.36
CA PRO A 32 12.97 -5.17 -9.86
C PRO A 32 12.58 -6.49 -9.17
N THR A 33 11.59 -6.47 -8.29
CA THR A 33 11.22 -7.59 -7.42
C THR A 33 9.71 -7.83 -7.44
N THR A 34 9.31 -9.06 -7.12
CA THR A 34 7.93 -9.44 -6.83
C THR A 34 7.68 -9.64 -5.33
N SER A 35 8.70 -9.50 -4.49
CA SER A 35 8.59 -9.58 -3.03
C SER A 35 7.83 -8.37 -2.48
N THR A 36 6.72 -8.61 -1.80
CA THR A 36 5.91 -7.54 -1.20
C THR A 36 6.72 -6.71 -0.21
N THR A 37 7.55 -7.34 0.61
CA THR A 37 8.38 -6.64 1.60
C THR A 37 9.36 -5.68 0.93
N GLU A 38 10.00 -6.10 -0.16
CA GLU A 38 10.90 -5.25 -0.94
C GLU A 38 10.14 -4.11 -1.63
N ILE A 39 8.95 -4.38 -2.18
CA ILE A 39 8.09 -3.36 -2.80
C ILE A 39 7.70 -2.29 -1.76
N LEU A 40 7.27 -2.71 -0.56
CA LEU A 40 6.94 -1.79 0.53
C LEU A 40 8.15 -0.96 0.97
N THR A 41 9.33 -1.57 1.03
CA THR A 41 10.58 -0.88 1.33
C THR A 41 10.92 0.16 0.26
N GLY A 42 10.79 -0.17 -1.02
CA GLY A 42 10.98 0.76 -2.13
C GLY A 42 9.99 1.93 -2.08
N LEU A 43 8.71 1.65 -1.87
CA LEU A 43 7.69 2.70 -1.70
C LEU A 43 8.00 3.60 -0.50
N SER A 44 8.39 3.03 0.63
CA SER A 44 8.75 3.81 1.82
C SER A 44 9.96 4.72 1.57
N ALA A 45 10.93 4.27 0.79
CA ALA A 45 12.10 5.05 0.39
C ALA A 45 11.75 6.23 -0.53
N THR A 46 10.61 6.20 -1.25
CA THR A 46 10.18 7.35 -2.06
C THR A 46 9.70 8.54 -1.23
N GLY A 47 9.57 8.40 0.09
CA GLY A 47 9.10 9.45 0.99
C GLY A 47 7.58 9.49 1.18
N VAL A 48 6.87 8.41 0.86
CA VAL A 48 5.43 8.32 1.13
C VAL A 48 5.17 8.28 2.65
N GLU A 49 4.12 8.93 3.09
CA GLU A 49 3.73 9.00 4.50
C GLU A 49 2.76 7.87 4.90
N ILE A 50 2.10 7.26 3.93
CA ILE A 50 1.15 6.16 4.13
C ILE A 50 1.10 5.28 2.88
N ILE A 51 0.98 3.98 3.07
CA ILE A 51 0.80 3.01 1.99
C ILE A 51 -0.60 2.39 2.11
N LEU A 52 -1.32 2.40 1.01
CA LEU A 52 -2.60 1.71 0.89
C LEU A 52 -2.39 0.41 0.13
N MET A 53 -2.76 -0.70 0.74
CA MET A 53 -2.56 -2.02 0.16
C MET A 53 -3.88 -2.77 0.06
N TYR A 54 -4.38 -2.89 -1.18
CA TYR A 54 -5.50 -3.80 -1.44
C TYR A 54 -5.00 -5.23 -1.44
N THR A 55 -5.68 -6.10 -0.70
CA THR A 55 -5.39 -7.52 -0.62
C THR A 55 -6.62 -8.33 -1.00
N ASN A 56 -6.43 -9.61 -1.32
CA ASN A 56 -7.54 -10.55 -1.57
C ASN A 56 -8.06 -11.19 -0.28
N GLY A 57 -8.11 -10.45 0.82
CA GLY A 57 -8.56 -10.91 2.12
C GLY A 57 -7.47 -11.59 2.96
N ILE A 58 -6.23 -11.66 2.48
CA ILE A 58 -5.09 -12.19 3.24
C ILE A 58 -4.14 -11.03 3.55
N PRO A 59 -3.94 -10.67 4.82
CA PRO A 59 -2.93 -9.68 5.18
C PRO A 59 -1.52 -10.20 4.83
N VAL A 60 -0.66 -9.31 4.36
CA VAL A 60 0.64 -9.72 3.83
C VAL A 60 1.77 -9.29 4.75
N ALA A 61 2.08 -8.01 4.78
CA ALA A 61 3.19 -7.49 5.57
C ALA A 61 2.95 -6.02 5.95
N SER A 62 3.54 -5.59 7.04
CA SER A 62 3.63 -4.19 7.41
C SER A 62 5.07 -3.71 7.26
N HIS A 63 5.27 -2.40 7.24
CA HIS A 63 6.59 -1.77 7.19
C HIS A 63 6.89 -1.08 8.53
N PRO A 64 8.14 -1.14 9.04
CA PRO A 64 8.45 -0.59 10.36
C PRO A 64 8.39 0.94 10.45
N LEU A 65 8.61 1.65 9.35
CA LEU A 65 8.73 3.12 9.34
C LEU A 65 7.51 3.84 8.74
N VAL A 66 6.74 3.16 7.88
CA VAL A 66 5.61 3.76 7.18
C VAL A 66 4.36 2.94 7.44
N PRO A 67 3.24 3.53 7.88
CA PRO A 67 2.01 2.81 8.10
C PRO A 67 1.48 2.21 6.80
N VAL A 68 1.16 0.92 6.83
CA VAL A 68 0.56 0.17 5.71
C VAL A 68 -0.86 -0.20 6.09
N LEU A 69 -1.83 0.50 5.52
CA LEU A 69 -3.25 0.17 5.66
C LEU A 69 -3.61 -0.94 4.69
N GLN A 70 -3.99 -2.09 5.22
CA GLN A 70 -4.39 -3.24 4.43
C GLN A 70 -5.91 -3.39 4.41
N PHE A 71 -6.46 -3.51 3.23
CA PHE A 71 -7.90 -3.61 3.06
C PHE A 71 -8.27 -4.59 1.95
N GLY A 72 -9.48 -5.09 2.01
CA GLY A 72 -10.08 -5.97 1.03
C GLY A 72 -11.52 -5.59 0.75
N ASP A 73 -12.23 -6.39 -0.01
CA ASP A 73 -13.65 -6.25 -0.23
C ASP A 73 -14.44 -7.46 0.33
N LYS A 74 -15.77 -7.35 0.34
CA LYS A 74 -16.65 -8.42 0.84
C LYS A 74 -16.70 -9.66 -0.06
N SER A 75 -16.23 -9.57 -1.30
CA SER A 75 -16.18 -10.69 -2.23
C SER A 75 -14.99 -11.61 -1.98
N ASP A 76 -14.03 -11.17 -1.16
CA ASP A 76 -12.85 -11.94 -0.84
C ASP A 76 -13.22 -13.27 -0.18
N HIS A 77 -12.77 -14.36 -0.78
CA HIS A 77 -13.08 -15.72 -0.36
C HIS A 77 -12.41 -16.11 0.95
N ASN A 78 -11.42 -15.35 1.40
CA ASN A 78 -10.62 -15.64 2.58
C ASN A 78 -11.17 -14.97 3.86
N LYS A 79 -12.45 -15.19 4.17
CA LYS A 79 -13.12 -14.64 5.35
C LYS A 79 -12.40 -14.91 6.67
N LYS A 80 -11.54 -15.93 6.70
CA LYS A 80 -10.78 -16.32 7.89
C LYS A 80 -9.83 -15.22 8.40
N PHE A 81 -9.34 -14.36 7.53
CA PHE A 81 -8.35 -13.32 7.86
C PHE A 81 -8.91 -11.90 7.81
N ILE A 82 -10.23 -11.75 7.62
CA ILE A 82 -10.87 -10.42 7.53
C ILE A 82 -10.61 -9.58 8.78
N ASP A 83 -10.58 -10.20 9.94
CA ASP A 83 -10.31 -9.52 11.21
C ASP A 83 -8.87 -8.99 11.32
N ASP A 84 -7.97 -9.46 10.48
CA ASP A 84 -6.57 -9.02 10.43
C ASP A 84 -6.36 -7.85 9.45
N LEU A 85 -7.32 -7.58 8.58
CA LEU A 85 -7.34 -6.39 7.73
C LEU A 85 -7.72 -5.14 8.54
N ASP A 86 -7.19 -4.00 8.16
CA ASP A 86 -7.53 -2.74 8.82
C ASP A 86 -9.01 -2.39 8.59
N PHE A 87 -9.50 -2.62 7.38
CA PHE A 87 -10.91 -2.46 7.03
C PHE A 87 -11.32 -3.26 5.78
N VAL A 88 -12.63 -3.38 5.57
CA VAL A 88 -13.22 -4.01 4.40
C VAL A 88 -14.09 -2.98 3.69
N LEU A 89 -13.88 -2.80 2.39
CA LEU A 89 -14.65 -1.85 1.59
C LEU A 89 -16.13 -2.27 1.52
N PRO A 90 -17.06 -1.33 1.64
CA PRO A 90 -18.47 -1.59 1.41
C PRO A 90 -18.71 -1.98 -0.05
N GLN A 91 -19.71 -2.83 -0.31
CA GLN A 91 -20.03 -3.29 -1.67
C GLN A 91 -20.61 -2.22 -2.58
N LEU A 92 -21.16 -1.14 -2.02
CA LEU A 92 -21.75 -0.04 -2.78
C LEU A 92 -20.65 1.01 -3.08
N MET A 93 -20.35 1.21 -4.33
CA MET A 93 -19.26 2.09 -4.81
C MET A 93 -19.40 3.57 -4.38
N ASP A 94 -20.63 4.04 -4.14
CA ASP A 94 -20.88 5.46 -3.92
C ASP A 94 -20.22 6.04 -2.65
N ASN A 95 -19.88 5.22 -1.65
CA ASN A 95 -19.28 5.68 -0.40
C ASN A 95 -17.89 5.11 -0.12
N SER A 96 -17.32 4.33 -1.06
CA SER A 96 -16.04 3.64 -0.82
C SER A 96 -14.86 4.62 -0.73
N SER A 97 -14.89 5.69 -1.51
CA SER A 97 -13.84 6.72 -1.48
C SER A 97 -13.85 7.53 -0.18
N GLU A 98 -15.03 7.94 0.28
CA GLU A 98 -15.20 8.67 1.53
C GLU A 98 -14.78 7.81 2.73
N PHE A 99 -15.18 6.53 2.72
CA PHE A 99 -14.76 5.56 3.72
C PHE A 99 -13.25 5.38 3.78
N LEU A 100 -12.59 5.28 2.61
CA LEU A 100 -11.15 5.17 2.50
C LEU A 100 -10.43 6.42 3.03
N ILE A 101 -10.89 7.61 2.63
CA ILE A 101 -10.34 8.89 3.09
C ILE A 101 -10.39 8.99 4.61
N LYS A 102 -11.51 8.60 5.24
CA LYS A 102 -11.66 8.60 6.69
C LYS A 102 -10.61 7.73 7.40
N HIS A 103 -10.30 6.55 6.86
CA HIS A 103 -9.28 5.68 7.44
C HIS A 103 -7.87 6.25 7.26
N ILE A 104 -7.59 6.85 6.10
CA ILE A 104 -6.33 7.57 5.85
C ILE A 104 -6.16 8.70 6.87
N GLU A 105 -7.16 9.57 7.01
CA GLU A 105 -7.11 10.69 7.96
C GLU A 105 -6.92 10.22 9.41
N SER A 106 -7.63 9.17 9.81
CA SER A 106 -7.51 8.60 11.16
C SER A 106 -6.08 8.09 11.43
N THR A 107 -5.45 7.48 10.42
CA THR A 107 -4.08 6.98 10.53
C THR A 107 -3.08 8.14 10.58
N ILE A 108 -3.21 9.15 9.73
CA ILE A 108 -2.35 10.35 9.74
C ILE A 108 -2.47 11.09 11.08
N LYS A 109 -3.67 11.17 11.65
CA LYS A 109 -3.92 11.76 12.97
C LYS A 109 -3.47 10.86 14.14
N GLN A 110 -2.86 9.71 13.87
CA GLN A 110 -2.43 8.71 14.86
C GLN A 110 -3.58 8.18 15.76
N GLN A 111 -4.81 8.27 15.29
CA GLN A 111 -6.00 7.73 15.96
C GLN A 111 -6.24 6.26 15.61
N HIS A 112 -5.66 5.79 14.53
CA HIS A 112 -5.65 4.41 14.09
C HIS A 112 -4.22 3.94 13.83
N VAL A 113 -3.84 2.82 14.43
CA VAL A 113 -2.57 2.12 14.16
C VAL A 113 -2.87 0.89 13.34
N PRO A 114 -2.24 0.70 12.16
CA PRO A 114 -2.48 -0.48 11.33
C PRO A 114 -2.30 -1.77 12.11
N LYS A 115 -3.23 -2.72 11.96
CA LYS A 115 -3.33 -3.92 12.80
C LYS A 115 -2.07 -4.78 12.77
N LEU A 116 -1.47 -5.01 11.61
CA LEU A 116 -0.24 -5.80 11.52
C LEU A 116 0.95 -5.07 12.16
N HIS A 117 1.02 -3.76 12.05
CA HIS A 117 2.04 -2.96 12.72
C HIS A 117 1.89 -3.07 14.25
N HIS A 118 0.68 -2.91 14.75
CA HIS A 118 0.37 -3.05 16.19
C HIS A 118 0.73 -4.44 16.72
N ARG A 119 0.57 -5.49 15.90
CA ARG A 119 0.91 -6.88 16.26
C ARG A 119 2.39 -7.21 16.10
N GLY A 120 3.23 -6.29 15.64
CA GLY A 120 4.66 -6.50 15.43
C GLY A 120 5.00 -7.29 14.16
N TYR A 121 4.07 -7.49 13.24
CA TYR A 121 4.32 -8.14 11.94
C TYR A 121 4.85 -7.14 10.90
N SER A 122 5.91 -6.46 11.23
CA SER A 122 6.58 -5.52 10.33
C SER A 122 7.89 -6.10 9.85
N ASN A 123 8.11 -6.04 8.54
CA ASN A 123 9.33 -6.49 7.89
C ASN A 123 9.87 -5.40 6.98
N PHE A 124 11.16 -5.48 6.78
CA PHE A 124 11.90 -4.57 5.92
C PHE A 124 12.98 -5.37 5.19
N GLN A 125 13.11 -5.15 3.89
CA GLN A 125 14.07 -5.85 3.06
C GLN A 125 14.50 -4.96 1.90
N VAL A 126 15.80 -4.80 1.72
CA VAL A 126 16.38 -4.03 0.62
C VAL A 126 16.71 -4.95 -0.54
N THR A 127 16.21 -4.64 -1.74
CA THR A 127 16.60 -5.34 -2.95
C THR A 127 17.96 -4.81 -3.46
N ARG A 128 18.77 -5.70 -4.01
CA ARG A 128 20.02 -5.36 -4.71
C ARG A 128 19.85 -5.18 -6.22
N GLY A 129 18.62 -5.02 -6.69
CA GLY A 129 18.32 -4.85 -8.11
C GLY A 129 18.32 -6.16 -8.89
N ALA A 130 18.64 -6.10 -10.18
CA ALA A 130 18.49 -7.21 -11.13
C ALA A 130 19.34 -8.47 -10.81
N VAL A 131 20.21 -8.43 -9.82
CA VAL A 131 21.05 -9.58 -9.40
C VAL A 131 20.31 -10.52 -8.45
N GLY A 132 19.09 -10.17 -8.03
CA GLY A 132 18.14 -11.10 -7.38
C GLY A 132 18.55 -11.66 -6.03
N VAL A 133 19.53 -11.08 -5.34
CA VAL A 133 19.89 -11.49 -3.99
C VAL A 133 19.39 -10.46 -2.99
N SER A 134 18.27 -10.78 -2.39
CA SER A 134 17.80 -10.14 -1.16
C SER A 134 18.68 -10.56 0.02
N LEU A 135 18.96 -9.65 0.89
CA LEU A 135 19.58 -9.90 2.19
C LEU A 135 18.51 -9.95 3.27
#